data_cc3ecbf4a16e60602a9400d3184c7d44
#
_entry.id   cc3ecbf4a16e60602a9400d3184c7d44
#
_cell.length_a   1.000
_cell.length_b   1.000
_cell.length_c   1.000
_cell.angle_alpha   90.00
_cell.angle_beta   90.00
_cell.angle_gamma   90.00
#
_symmetry.space_group_name_H-M   'P 1'
#
loop_
_entity.id
_entity.type
_entity.pdbx_description
1 polymer ?
#
loop_
_entity_poly.entity_id
_entity_poly.type
_entity_poly.pdbx_seq_one_letter_code
_entity_poly.pdbx_strand_id
1 'polypeptide(L)'
;QRVNSIAVLPFADLSPGRTPDYLCESLTDNIQTKLGSTGLLKVPSRLSTKLLAAQGKSPGEIGRRLGVDNILEATLQIQNGLLQVNAHLIRAQDETALWSDQYAEPAEHFIRLEDGIVNDVVRRLGVKLTAQDRERSKRKDPKDDEDYAVFLMGRQFEKRFSDYNKEEDFSRAVERLKAYTATHPDFALAFCSLGNVYEHRFVLYDNPVD
;
A
#
# COMPACT_ATOMS: atom_id res chain seq x y z
N GLN A 1 -21.80 -7.36 -19.38
CA GLN A 1 -21.43 -7.79 -18.00
C GLN A 1 -21.04 -6.54 -17.22
N ARG A 2 -21.67 -6.35 -16.04
CA ARG A 2 -21.32 -5.26 -15.14
C ARG A 2 -19.91 -5.55 -14.61
N VAL A 3 -18.96 -4.69 -14.88
CA VAL A 3 -17.59 -4.85 -14.39
C VAL A 3 -17.62 -4.55 -12.89
N ASN A 4 -17.21 -5.51 -12.08
CA ASN A 4 -17.08 -5.29 -10.64
C ASN A 4 -16.14 -4.12 -10.37
N SER A 5 -16.52 -3.26 -9.43
CA SER A 5 -15.76 -2.07 -9.10
C SER A 5 -15.51 -2.00 -7.59
N ILE A 6 -14.31 -1.53 -7.21
CA ILE A 6 -13.90 -1.46 -5.81
C ILE A 6 -12.99 -0.26 -5.59
N ALA A 7 -13.21 0.48 -4.52
CA ALA A 7 -12.23 1.45 -4.02
C ALA A 7 -11.59 0.92 -2.74
N VAL A 8 -10.29 1.12 -2.60
CA VAL A 8 -9.53 0.78 -1.40
C VAL A 8 -9.33 2.07 -0.60
N LEU A 9 -9.89 2.14 0.61
CA LEU A 9 -9.68 3.27 1.51
C LEU A 9 -8.27 3.23 2.11
N PRO A 10 -7.72 4.39 2.49
CA PRO A 10 -6.49 4.41 3.28
C PRO A 10 -6.65 3.57 4.56
N PHE A 11 -5.72 2.66 4.80
CA PHE A 11 -5.75 1.83 6.00
C PHE A 11 -5.46 2.68 7.24
N ALA A 12 -6.22 2.46 8.32
CA ALA A 12 -6.06 3.19 9.56
C ALA A 12 -5.11 2.46 10.51
N ASP A 13 -4.17 3.19 11.11
CA ASP A 13 -3.26 2.66 12.13
C ASP A 13 -3.93 2.68 13.50
N LEU A 14 -4.04 1.51 14.13
CA LEU A 14 -4.56 1.32 15.49
C LEU A 14 -3.47 0.85 16.47
N SER A 15 -2.19 0.93 16.11
CA SER A 15 -1.10 0.45 16.95
C SER A 15 -1.00 1.27 18.25
N PRO A 16 -0.71 0.64 19.40
CA PRO A 16 -0.49 1.33 20.67
C PRO A 16 0.72 2.28 20.65
N GLY A 17 1.71 1.99 19.82
CA GLY A 17 2.82 2.86 19.48
C GLY A 17 2.61 3.37 18.05
N ARG A 18 3.25 4.48 17.70
CA ARG A 18 3.14 4.98 16.32
C ARG A 18 3.74 3.96 15.36
N THR A 19 2.88 3.24 14.63
CA THR A 19 3.35 2.46 13.48
C THR A 19 3.94 3.44 12.46
N PRO A 20 5.00 3.05 11.76
CA PRO A 20 5.47 3.88 10.66
C PRO A 20 4.34 4.11 9.65
N ASP A 21 3.92 5.36 9.46
CA ASP A 21 2.80 5.76 8.57
C ASP A 21 2.89 5.12 7.17
N TYR A 22 4.13 4.81 6.72
CA TYR A 22 4.39 4.20 5.42
C TYR A 22 3.83 2.77 5.28
N LEU A 23 3.66 2.01 6.38
CA LEU A 23 3.13 0.63 6.28
C LEU A 23 1.67 0.65 5.85
N CYS A 24 0.84 1.50 6.46
CA CYS A 24 -0.55 1.68 6.05
C CYS A 24 -0.65 2.19 4.61
N GLU A 25 0.19 3.17 4.25
CA GLU A 25 0.23 3.70 2.90
C GLU A 25 0.68 2.64 1.89
N SER A 26 1.75 1.89 2.18
CA SER A 26 2.26 0.84 1.28
C SER A 26 1.27 -0.29 1.11
N LEU A 27 0.63 -0.77 2.19
CA LEU A 27 -0.43 -1.79 2.11
C LEU A 27 -1.59 -1.32 1.24
N THR A 28 -2.08 -0.11 1.48
CA THR A 28 -3.18 0.47 0.70
C THR A 28 -2.81 0.51 -0.79
N ASP A 29 -1.62 1.02 -1.12
CA ASP A 29 -1.17 1.18 -2.50
C ASP A 29 -0.93 -0.13 -3.21
N ASN A 30 -0.28 -1.07 -2.53
CA ASN A 30 0.04 -2.36 -3.11
C ASN A 30 -1.23 -3.17 -3.38
N ILE A 31 -2.16 -3.21 -2.41
CA ILE A 31 -3.44 -3.89 -2.58
C ILE A 31 -4.24 -3.25 -3.71
N GLN A 32 -4.34 -1.91 -3.74
CA GLN A 32 -5.02 -1.20 -4.83
C GLN A 32 -4.40 -1.51 -6.19
N THR A 33 -3.06 -1.52 -6.27
CA THR A 33 -2.33 -1.82 -7.51
C THR A 33 -2.54 -3.27 -7.94
N LYS A 34 -2.43 -4.22 -7.01
CA LYS A 34 -2.66 -5.65 -7.29
C LYS A 34 -4.09 -5.89 -7.79
N LEU A 35 -5.09 -5.28 -7.17
CA LEU A 35 -6.48 -5.38 -7.62
C LEU A 35 -6.68 -4.78 -9.02
N GLY A 36 -6.09 -3.61 -9.29
CA GLY A 36 -6.18 -2.95 -10.59
C GLY A 36 -5.45 -3.69 -11.70
N SER A 37 -4.31 -4.32 -11.40
CA SER A 37 -3.50 -5.06 -12.37
C SER A 37 -4.16 -6.32 -12.91
N THR A 38 -5.19 -6.84 -12.22
CA THR A 38 -5.99 -7.96 -12.74
C THR A 38 -6.69 -7.63 -14.05
N GLY A 39 -6.98 -6.33 -14.29
CA GLY A 39 -7.77 -5.89 -15.46
C GLY A 39 -9.25 -6.28 -15.42
N LEU A 40 -9.69 -6.98 -14.36
CA LEU A 40 -11.05 -7.51 -14.20
C LEU A 40 -11.91 -6.65 -13.26
N LEU A 41 -11.28 -5.70 -12.58
CA LEU A 41 -11.90 -4.78 -11.62
C LEU A 41 -11.69 -3.34 -12.07
N LYS A 42 -12.72 -2.52 -11.94
CA LYS A 42 -12.57 -1.05 -12.03
C LYS A 42 -12.10 -0.55 -10.66
N VAL A 43 -10.88 -0.03 -10.59
CA VAL A 43 -10.29 0.50 -9.37
C VAL A 43 -9.98 1.99 -9.58
N PRO A 44 -10.61 2.91 -8.84
CA PRO A 44 -10.34 4.35 -8.92
C PRO A 44 -8.90 4.69 -8.52
N SER A 45 -8.46 5.90 -8.87
CA SER A 45 -7.13 6.37 -8.49
C SER A 45 -7.01 6.53 -6.96
N ARG A 46 -5.81 6.25 -6.45
CA ARG A 46 -5.46 6.45 -5.03
C ARG A 46 -5.76 7.87 -4.55
N LEU A 47 -5.38 8.87 -5.35
CA LEU A 47 -5.57 10.26 -4.98
C LEU A 47 -7.04 10.59 -4.75
N SER A 48 -7.91 10.15 -5.66
CA SER A 48 -9.35 10.37 -5.54
C SER A 48 -9.92 9.74 -4.28
N THR A 49 -9.51 8.51 -3.96
CA THR A 49 -9.95 7.80 -2.75
C THR A 49 -9.44 8.48 -1.50
N LYS A 50 -8.15 8.84 -1.45
CA LYS A 50 -7.51 9.52 -0.31
C LYS A 50 -8.16 10.88 -0.01
N LEU A 51 -8.44 11.67 -1.05
CA LEU A 51 -9.09 12.98 -0.89
C LEU A 51 -10.51 12.88 -0.33
N LEU A 52 -11.29 11.89 -0.77
CA LEU A 52 -12.65 11.69 -0.26
C LEU A 52 -12.65 11.14 1.18
N ALA A 53 -11.76 10.21 1.49
CA ALA A 53 -11.59 9.69 2.85
C ALA A 53 -11.17 10.80 3.83
N ALA A 54 -10.26 11.67 3.44
CA ALA A 54 -9.82 12.82 4.24
C ALA A 54 -10.94 13.84 4.53
N GLN A 55 -12.00 13.85 3.73
CA GLN A 55 -13.20 14.68 3.97
C GLN A 55 -14.17 14.06 4.99
N GLY A 56 -13.85 12.93 5.61
CA GLY A 56 -14.71 12.24 6.55
C GLY A 56 -16.00 11.68 5.93
N LYS A 57 -15.96 11.37 4.62
CA LYS A 57 -17.12 10.78 3.93
C LYS A 57 -17.32 9.33 4.34
N SER A 58 -18.59 8.90 4.46
CA SER A 58 -18.90 7.48 4.69
C SER A 58 -18.50 6.62 3.48
N PRO A 59 -18.30 5.29 3.68
CA PRO A 59 -18.03 4.37 2.58
C PRO A 59 -19.05 4.47 1.45
N GLY A 60 -20.33 4.61 1.79
CA GLY A 60 -21.41 4.77 0.82
C GLY A 60 -21.32 6.07 0.02
N GLU A 61 -20.97 7.18 0.67
CA GLU A 61 -20.76 8.46 -0.03
C GLU A 61 -19.56 8.39 -0.97
N ILE A 62 -18.46 7.78 -0.51
CA ILE A 62 -17.25 7.57 -1.33
C ILE A 62 -17.58 6.70 -2.54
N GLY A 63 -18.29 5.60 -2.33
CA GLY A 63 -18.71 4.71 -3.41
C GLY A 63 -19.55 5.41 -4.47
N ARG A 64 -20.54 6.21 -4.05
CA ARG A 64 -21.36 7.00 -5.00
C ARG A 64 -20.54 8.01 -5.79
N ARG A 65 -19.62 8.72 -5.14
CA ARG A 65 -18.77 9.73 -5.80
C ARG A 65 -17.76 9.15 -6.77
N LEU A 66 -17.21 7.99 -6.44
CA LEU A 66 -16.25 7.28 -7.29
C LEU A 66 -16.93 6.38 -8.34
N GLY A 67 -18.24 6.17 -8.22
CA GLY A 67 -19.00 5.27 -9.09
C GLY A 67 -18.50 3.83 -8.97
N VAL A 68 -18.32 3.36 -7.72
CA VAL A 68 -17.94 1.98 -7.41
C VAL A 68 -19.00 1.27 -6.58
N ASP A 69 -19.10 -0.04 -6.77
CA ASP A 69 -20.09 -0.88 -6.09
C ASP A 69 -19.60 -1.36 -4.72
N ASN A 70 -18.27 -1.44 -4.52
CA ASN A 70 -17.67 -1.99 -3.33
C ASN A 70 -16.56 -1.09 -2.77
N ILE A 71 -16.37 -1.16 -1.45
CA ILE A 71 -15.32 -0.47 -0.71
C ILE A 71 -14.56 -1.51 0.10
N LEU A 72 -13.24 -1.48 0.03
CA LEU A 72 -12.35 -2.17 0.95
C LEU A 72 -11.83 -1.16 1.96
N GLU A 73 -12.13 -1.37 3.22
CA GLU A 73 -11.52 -0.66 4.34
C GLU A 73 -10.74 -1.63 5.21
N ALA A 74 -9.70 -1.16 5.86
CA ALA A 74 -8.96 -1.97 6.81
C ALA A 74 -8.29 -1.13 7.89
N THR A 75 -8.06 -1.78 9.01
CA THR A 75 -7.23 -1.27 10.10
C THR A 75 -5.98 -2.12 10.24
N LEU A 76 -4.89 -1.49 10.64
CA LEU A 76 -3.61 -2.15 10.86
C LEU A 76 -3.14 -1.86 12.27
N GLN A 77 -2.57 -2.85 12.93
CA GLN A 77 -1.82 -2.66 14.17
C GLN A 77 -0.61 -3.60 14.21
N ILE A 78 0.45 -3.14 14.86
CA ILE A 78 1.61 -3.97 15.18
C ILE A 78 1.58 -4.29 16.66
N GLN A 79 1.55 -5.59 16.97
CA GLN A 79 1.60 -6.08 18.33
C GLN A 79 2.51 -7.31 18.42
N ASN A 80 3.47 -7.30 19.34
CA ASN A 80 4.41 -8.40 19.57
C ASN A 80 5.17 -8.85 18.30
N GLY A 81 5.54 -7.92 17.43
CA GLY A 81 6.22 -8.23 16.17
C GLY A 81 5.32 -8.76 15.05
N LEU A 82 4.02 -8.92 15.30
CA LEU A 82 3.04 -9.33 14.31
C LEU A 82 2.32 -8.10 13.74
N LEU A 83 2.21 -8.09 12.44
CA LEU A 83 1.38 -7.18 11.68
C LEU A 83 -0.03 -7.78 11.59
N GLN A 84 -0.99 -7.13 12.23
CA GLN A 84 -2.39 -7.55 12.23
C GLN A 84 -3.20 -6.59 11.38
N VAL A 85 -3.98 -7.13 10.44
CA VAL A 85 -4.87 -6.35 9.58
C VAL A 85 -6.27 -6.89 9.68
N ASN A 86 -7.22 -6.04 10.06
CA ASN A 86 -8.64 -6.35 9.96
C ASN A 86 -9.19 -5.70 8.69
N ALA A 87 -9.66 -6.51 7.76
CA ALA A 87 -10.16 -6.07 6.46
C ALA A 87 -11.67 -6.28 6.34
N HIS A 88 -12.36 -5.30 5.77
CA HIS A 88 -13.81 -5.31 5.56
C HIS A 88 -14.14 -4.95 4.12
N LEU A 89 -14.86 -5.81 3.44
CA LEU A 89 -15.45 -5.53 2.12
C LEU A 89 -16.89 -5.09 2.31
N ILE A 90 -17.21 -3.88 1.90
CA ILE A 90 -18.49 -3.24 2.12
C ILE A 90 -19.16 -2.97 0.77
N ARG A 91 -20.47 -3.24 0.68
CA ARG A 91 -21.29 -2.78 -0.45
C ARG A 91 -21.56 -1.29 -0.30
N ALA A 92 -21.15 -0.49 -1.28
CA ALA A 92 -21.26 0.97 -1.18
C ALA A 92 -22.72 1.48 -1.17
N GLN A 93 -23.65 0.73 -1.75
CA GLN A 93 -25.05 1.16 -1.87
C GLN A 93 -25.76 1.30 -0.52
N ASP A 94 -25.55 0.35 0.39
CA ASP A 94 -26.26 0.21 1.66
C ASP A 94 -25.32 0.06 2.86
N GLU A 95 -24.02 0.19 2.63
CA GLU A 95 -22.95 0.04 3.62
C GLU A 95 -22.95 -1.33 4.34
N THR A 96 -23.54 -2.35 3.69
CA THR A 96 -23.56 -3.70 4.24
C THR A 96 -22.20 -4.36 4.08
N ALA A 97 -21.67 -4.92 5.17
CA ALA A 97 -20.46 -5.74 5.13
C ALA A 97 -20.73 -7.04 4.36
N LEU A 98 -20.02 -7.23 3.25
CA LEU A 98 -20.07 -8.45 2.43
C LEU A 98 -19.14 -9.51 2.97
N TRP A 99 -18.08 -9.07 3.63
CA TRP A 99 -17.04 -9.92 4.17
C TRP A 99 -16.17 -9.14 5.16
N SER A 100 -15.69 -9.84 6.17
CA SER A 100 -14.71 -9.37 7.13
C SER A 100 -13.76 -10.51 7.45
N ASP A 101 -12.47 -10.21 7.57
CA ASP A 101 -11.48 -11.18 7.98
C ASP A 101 -10.31 -10.50 8.70
N GLN A 102 -9.54 -11.31 9.42
CA GLN A 102 -8.36 -10.87 10.14
C GLN A 102 -7.13 -11.63 9.65
N TYR A 103 -6.09 -10.89 9.33
CA TYR A 103 -4.79 -11.41 8.92
C TYR A 103 -3.78 -11.08 10.00
N ALA A 104 -2.90 -12.03 10.31
CA ALA A 104 -1.81 -11.85 11.25
C ALA A 104 -0.56 -12.53 10.69
N GLU A 105 0.44 -11.75 10.35
CA GLU A 105 1.72 -12.22 9.82
C GLU A 105 2.88 -11.47 10.50
N PRO A 106 4.05 -12.09 10.63
CA PRO A 106 5.27 -11.37 10.94
C PRO A 106 5.47 -10.21 9.96
N ALA A 107 6.05 -9.09 10.43
CA ALA A 107 6.22 -7.91 9.60
C ALA A 107 7.08 -8.17 8.33
N GLU A 108 7.96 -9.17 8.41
CA GLU A 108 8.75 -9.66 7.28
C GLU A 108 7.90 -10.38 6.21
N HIS A 109 6.71 -10.90 6.55
CA HIS A 109 5.82 -11.59 5.62
C HIS A 109 4.74 -10.67 5.03
N PHE A 110 5.10 -9.43 4.79
CA PHE A 110 4.20 -8.38 4.30
C PHE A 110 3.52 -8.74 2.96
N ILE A 111 4.26 -9.35 2.04
CA ILE A 111 3.74 -9.76 0.72
C ILE A 111 2.66 -10.84 0.86
N ARG A 112 2.85 -11.80 1.76
CA ARG A 112 1.84 -12.84 2.02
C ARG A 112 0.54 -12.27 2.53
N LEU A 113 0.63 -11.26 3.40
CA LEU A 113 -0.53 -10.57 3.94
C LEU A 113 -1.29 -9.83 2.82
N GLU A 114 -0.58 -9.11 1.96
CA GLU A 114 -1.17 -8.43 0.80
C GLU A 114 -1.86 -9.43 -0.13
N ASP A 115 -1.18 -10.51 -0.50
CA ASP A 115 -1.71 -11.53 -1.40
C ASP A 115 -2.92 -12.24 -0.80
N GLY A 116 -2.92 -12.50 0.51
CA GLY A 116 -4.06 -13.04 1.23
C GLY A 116 -5.29 -12.15 1.07
N ILE A 117 -5.16 -10.86 1.38
CA ILE A 117 -6.26 -9.88 1.27
C ILE A 117 -6.76 -9.79 -0.18
N VAL A 118 -5.86 -9.64 -1.15
CA VAL A 118 -6.21 -9.51 -2.58
C VAL A 118 -6.97 -10.75 -3.07
N ASN A 119 -6.48 -11.95 -2.75
CA ASN A 119 -7.11 -13.21 -3.17
C ASN A 119 -8.52 -13.35 -2.58
N ASP A 120 -8.71 -12.99 -1.32
CA ASP A 120 -10.00 -13.07 -0.65
C ASP A 120 -10.99 -12.06 -1.21
N VAL A 121 -10.58 -10.81 -1.44
CA VAL A 121 -11.40 -9.78 -2.08
C VAL A 121 -11.86 -10.24 -3.47
N VAL A 122 -10.93 -10.70 -4.31
CA VAL A 122 -11.23 -11.16 -5.67
C VAL A 122 -12.20 -12.34 -5.65
N ARG A 123 -11.98 -13.30 -4.74
CA ARG A 123 -12.86 -14.46 -4.57
C ARG A 123 -14.27 -14.03 -4.14
N ARG A 124 -14.39 -13.09 -3.19
CA ARG A 124 -15.67 -12.58 -2.69
C ARG A 124 -16.45 -11.79 -3.71
N LEU A 125 -15.75 -11.06 -4.58
CA LEU A 125 -16.36 -10.36 -5.71
C LEU A 125 -16.75 -11.30 -6.86
N GLY A 126 -16.51 -12.62 -6.74
CA GLY A 126 -16.86 -13.61 -7.75
C GLY A 126 -16.03 -13.50 -9.03
N VAL A 127 -14.88 -12.84 -8.96
CA VAL A 127 -13.96 -12.67 -10.09
C VAL A 127 -13.14 -13.94 -10.25
N LYS A 128 -13.27 -14.58 -11.41
CA LYS A 128 -12.47 -15.78 -11.75
C LYS A 128 -11.13 -15.36 -12.35
N LEU A 129 -10.08 -15.42 -11.57
CA LEU A 129 -8.72 -15.19 -12.05
C LEU A 129 -8.24 -16.40 -12.85
N THR A 130 -7.80 -16.17 -14.08
CA THR A 130 -7.02 -17.16 -14.85
C THR A 130 -5.59 -17.23 -14.32
N ALA A 131 -4.82 -18.25 -14.73
CA ALA A 131 -3.39 -18.31 -14.40
C ALA A 131 -2.65 -17.07 -14.92
N GLN A 132 -3.02 -16.55 -16.08
CA GLN A 132 -2.44 -15.36 -16.70
C GLN A 132 -2.77 -14.08 -15.89
N ASP A 133 -4.00 -13.97 -15.35
CA ASP A 133 -4.39 -12.84 -14.51
C ASP A 133 -3.61 -12.84 -13.19
N ARG A 134 -3.38 -14.02 -12.62
CA ARG A 134 -2.54 -14.17 -11.41
C ARG A 134 -1.09 -13.76 -11.67
N GLU A 135 -0.52 -14.12 -12.80
CA GLU A 135 0.84 -13.67 -13.16
C GLU A 135 0.91 -12.17 -13.40
N ARG A 136 -0.12 -11.54 -13.96
CA ARG A 136 -0.19 -10.08 -14.11
C ARG A 136 -0.33 -9.37 -12.77
N SER A 137 -1.04 -9.95 -11.81
CA SER A 137 -1.21 -9.39 -10.46
C SER A 137 0.02 -9.58 -9.59
N LYS A 138 0.85 -10.59 -9.87
CA LYS A 138 2.18 -10.69 -9.30
C LYS A 138 3.00 -9.56 -9.91
N ARG A 139 3.20 -8.49 -9.16
CA ARG A 139 4.28 -7.56 -9.45
C ARG A 139 5.56 -8.39 -9.64
N LYS A 140 6.54 -7.84 -10.32
CA LYS A 140 7.95 -8.23 -10.15
C LYS A 140 8.38 -7.77 -8.74
N ASP A 141 7.65 -8.26 -7.74
CA ASP A 141 7.99 -8.05 -6.34
C ASP A 141 9.25 -8.86 -6.04
N PRO A 142 10.07 -8.42 -5.11
CA PRO A 142 11.23 -9.18 -4.67
C PRO A 142 10.80 -10.62 -4.34
N LYS A 143 11.63 -11.57 -4.73
CA LYS A 143 11.32 -13.01 -4.58
C LYS A 143 11.32 -13.46 -3.12
N ASP A 144 11.75 -12.58 -2.21
CA ASP A 144 11.90 -12.85 -0.79
C ASP A 144 11.28 -11.74 0.06
N ASP A 145 10.45 -12.13 1.03
CA ASP A 145 9.81 -11.21 1.96
C ASP A 145 10.83 -10.47 2.84
N GLU A 146 11.96 -11.12 3.22
CA GLU A 146 13.02 -10.50 4.01
C GLU A 146 13.70 -9.37 3.24
N ASP A 147 13.99 -9.58 1.97
CA ASP A 147 14.57 -8.56 1.10
C ASP A 147 13.62 -7.37 0.93
N TYR A 148 12.32 -7.63 0.82
CA TYR A 148 11.33 -6.55 0.70
C TYR A 148 11.24 -5.70 1.98
N ALA A 149 11.42 -6.31 3.16
CA ALA A 149 11.47 -5.58 4.41
C ALA A 149 12.63 -4.57 4.44
N VAL A 150 13.78 -4.89 3.85
CA VAL A 150 14.92 -3.96 3.72
C VAL A 150 14.55 -2.74 2.88
N PHE A 151 13.85 -2.96 1.76
CA PHE A 151 13.33 -1.86 0.93
C PHE A 151 12.35 -0.98 1.69
N LEU A 152 11.40 -1.58 2.42
CA LEU A 152 10.42 -0.84 3.22
C LEU A 152 11.08 -0.02 4.33
N MET A 153 12.14 -0.54 4.98
CA MET A 153 12.95 0.22 5.92
C MET A 153 13.63 1.42 5.25
N GLY A 154 14.18 1.24 4.04
CA GLY A 154 14.74 2.34 3.25
C GLY A 154 13.71 3.44 2.98
N ARG A 155 12.50 3.06 2.58
CA ARG A 155 11.38 3.98 2.39
C ARG A 155 10.90 4.68 3.67
N GLN A 156 11.01 4.01 4.81
CA GLN A 156 10.72 4.66 6.09
C GLN A 156 11.68 5.82 6.34
N PHE A 157 12.97 5.60 6.14
CA PHE A 157 13.96 6.66 6.32
C PHE A 157 13.82 7.77 5.28
N GLU A 158 13.50 7.44 4.02
CA GLU A 158 13.13 8.40 2.98
C GLU A 158 12.02 9.35 3.47
N LYS A 159 10.92 8.78 3.97
CA LYS A 159 9.79 9.56 4.47
C LYS A 159 10.17 10.41 5.70
N ARG A 160 10.87 9.83 6.67
CA ARG A 160 11.33 10.57 7.85
C ARG A 160 12.26 11.72 7.48
N PHE A 161 13.15 11.51 6.50
CA PHE A 161 13.99 12.57 5.98
C PHE A 161 13.15 13.67 5.34
N SER A 162 12.17 13.32 4.53
CA SER A 162 11.24 14.28 3.91
C SER A 162 10.43 15.07 4.95
N ASP A 163 10.00 14.43 6.05
CA ASP A 163 9.16 15.05 7.06
C ASP A 163 9.96 15.91 8.08
N TYR A 164 11.19 15.51 8.39
CA TYR A 164 11.95 16.11 9.51
C TYR A 164 13.34 16.68 9.13
N ASN A 165 13.78 16.48 7.89
CA ASN A 165 15.05 16.97 7.33
C ASN A 165 16.30 16.55 8.15
N LYS A 166 16.29 15.36 8.77
CA LYS A 166 17.40 14.86 9.56
C LYS A 166 18.43 14.14 8.69
N GLU A 167 19.68 14.59 8.69
CA GLU A 167 20.77 14.00 7.90
C GLU A 167 21.03 12.53 8.24
N GLU A 168 20.73 12.11 9.47
CA GLU A 168 20.80 10.70 9.87
C GLU A 168 19.79 9.83 9.11
N ASP A 169 18.56 10.32 8.92
CA ASP A 169 17.51 9.62 8.17
C ASP A 169 17.85 9.59 6.67
N PHE A 170 18.46 10.66 6.12
CA PHE A 170 19.02 10.65 4.76
C PHE A 170 20.07 9.55 4.60
N SER A 171 21.05 9.50 5.48
CA SER A 171 22.14 8.53 5.39
C SER A 171 21.64 7.09 5.46
N ARG A 172 20.70 6.80 6.36
CA ARG A 172 20.07 5.49 6.51
C ARG A 172 19.20 5.12 5.31
N ALA A 173 18.44 6.06 4.75
CA ALA A 173 17.66 5.84 3.55
C ALA A 173 18.56 5.45 2.38
N VAL A 174 19.61 6.24 2.14
CA VAL A 174 20.56 5.99 1.06
C VAL A 174 21.26 4.64 1.22
N GLU A 175 21.74 4.31 2.41
CA GLU A 175 22.39 3.02 2.70
C GLU A 175 21.48 1.84 2.34
N ARG A 176 20.23 1.84 2.87
CA ARG A 176 19.29 0.75 2.67
C ARG A 176 18.83 0.64 1.23
N LEU A 177 18.45 1.75 0.60
CA LEU A 177 17.98 1.74 -0.78
C LEU A 177 19.10 1.41 -1.77
N LYS A 178 20.35 1.85 -1.54
CA LYS A 178 21.48 1.43 -2.37
C LYS A 178 21.78 -0.05 -2.24
N ALA A 179 21.80 -0.58 -1.02
CA ALA A 179 22.01 -2.01 -0.82
C ALA A 179 20.92 -2.82 -1.54
N TYR A 180 19.67 -2.37 -1.45
CA TYR A 180 18.56 -3.04 -2.10
C TYR A 180 18.61 -2.96 -3.63
N THR A 181 18.91 -1.79 -4.21
CA THR A 181 19.02 -1.64 -5.67
C THR A 181 20.18 -2.43 -6.27
N ALA A 182 21.25 -2.67 -5.51
CA ALA A 182 22.38 -3.47 -5.95
C ALA A 182 22.01 -4.96 -6.15
N THR A 183 21.12 -5.49 -5.33
CA THR A 183 20.64 -6.88 -5.39
C THR A 183 19.38 -7.04 -6.25
N HIS A 184 18.64 -5.96 -6.48
CA HIS A 184 17.36 -5.94 -7.22
C HIS A 184 17.37 -4.90 -8.36
N PRO A 185 18.19 -5.08 -9.40
CA PRO A 185 18.34 -4.08 -10.47
C PRO A 185 17.06 -3.87 -11.30
N ASP A 186 16.13 -4.82 -11.27
CA ASP A 186 14.86 -4.75 -12.01
C ASP A 186 13.73 -4.10 -11.19
N PHE A 187 13.97 -3.76 -9.92
CA PHE A 187 12.94 -3.20 -9.05
C PHE A 187 12.92 -1.67 -9.13
N ALA A 188 12.25 -1.14 -10.15
CA ALA A 188 12.20 0.28 -10.48
C ALA A 188 11.79 1.19 -9.30
N LEU A 189 10.91 0.71 -8.41
CA LEU A 189 10.42 1.50 -7.27
C LEU A 189 11.54 1.85 -6.27
N ALA A 190 12.51 0.96 -6.07
CA ALA A 190 13.65 1.25 -5.19
C ALA A 190 14.55 2.34 -5.77
N PHE A 191 14.76 2.36 -7.10
CA PHE A 191 15.49 3.44 -7.77
C PHE A 191 14.74 4.77 -7.70
N CYS A 192 13.40 4.76 -7.85
CA CYS A 192 12.59 5.96 -7.66
C CYS A 192 12.73 6.49 -6.23
N SER A 193 12.61 5.63 -5.21
CA SER A 193 12.78 6.03 -3.81
C SER A 193 14.17 6.61 -3.54
N LEU A 194 15.21 5.99 -4.07
CA LEU A 194 16.58 6.50 -3.94
C LEU A 194 16.74 7.87 -4.63
N GLY A 195 16.12 8.04 -5.80
CA GLY A 195 16.08 9.32 -6.53
C GLY A 195 15.41 10.42 -5.71
N ASN A 196 14.24 10.12 -5.12
CA ASN A 196 13.50 11.07 -4.29
C ASN A 196 14.31 11.54 -3.06
N VAL A 197 15.05 10.63 -2.43
CA VAL A 197 15.92 10.98 -1.28
C VAL A 197 16.99 11.99 -1.69
N TYR A 198 17.63 11.79 -2.83
CA TYR A 198 18.64 12.71 -3.35
C TYR A 198 18.05 14.03 -3.83
N GLU A 199 16.91 13.98 -4.52
CA GLU A 199 16.19 15.19 -4.96
C GLU A 199 15.81 16.07 -3.76
N HIS A 200 15.22 15.46 -2.73
CA HIS A 200 14.83 16.21 -1.53
C HIS A 200 16.04 16.85 -0.83
N ARG A 201 17.15 16.11 -0.71
CA ARG A 201 18.38 16.66 -0.15
C ARG A 201 18.95 17.81 -0.97
N PHE A 202 18.94 17.68 -2.30
CA PHE A 202 19.40 18.73 -3.21
C PHE A 202 18.57 20.00 -3.05
N VAL A 203 17.22 19.87 -3.00
CA VAL A 203 16.32 21.02 -2.79
C VAL A 203 16.61 21.72 -1.45
N LEU A 204 16.95 20.97 -0.38
CA LEU A 204 17.18 21.54 0.94
C LEU A 204 18.53 22.25 1.09
N TYR A 205 19.59 21.72 0.49
CA TYR A 205 20.95 22.14 0.82
C TYR A 205 21.75 22.70 -0.35
N ASP A 206 21.42 22.33 -1.59
CA ASP A 206 22.21 22.68 -2.77
C ASP A 206 21.47 23.66 -3.70
N ASN A 207 20.22 24.03 -3.38
CA ASN A 207 19.48 25.05 -4.12
C ASN A 207 19.74 26.42 -3.45
N PRO A 208 20.56 27.31 -4.01
CA PRO A 208 20.70 28.65 -3.48
C PRO A 208 19.36 29.37 -3.68
N VAL A 209 18.61 29.53 -2.61
CA VAL A 209 17.47 30.45 -2.58
C VAL A 209 18.08 31.84 -2.53
N ASP A 210 18.00 32.60 -3.65
CA ASP A 210 18.30 34.01 -3.71
C ASP A 210 17.36 34.85 -2.79
#